data_1e5605517994ca04a8a2c01edf62422f
#
_entry.id   1e5605517994ca04a8a2c01edf62422f
#
_cell.length_a   1.000
_cell.length_b   1.000
_cell.length_c   1.000
_cell.angle_alpha   90.00
_cell.angle_beta   90.00
_cell.angle_gamma   90.00
#
_symmetry.space_group_name_H-M   'P 1'
#
loop_
_entity.id
_entity.type
_entity.pdbx_description
1 polymer ?
#
loop_
_entity_poly.entity_id
_entity_poly.type
_entity_poly.pdbx_seq_one_letter_code
_entity_poly.pdbx_strand_id
1 'polypeptide(L)'
;MDNVKFLPGPAIPASGAAVWPLPDAERWRAARLPAVFAPVPACWTLLPLVLAVSVLLAWAQPAQTPSGTVWDGYAGTVLLFCLPWWYRFLPGAAAVAAPLTCLQAVVDLAVLPPGDTPARVGDGAVIALSAYVFAGSVLRLRCRRRQREIALAVAGGTRAELPPPLPAPHRRRGLRRILAGSALCLGAAALLAWGLAADLAAGDGSHPYDAFGQQFFALVLLVPGSTLLGRGATARRAARSLHRGPQPVLRIGLRDSGPVSSGRRWLLPDATTTTARPLIAFRHRYEDVVFEARTLLGGAEERLRVEHHDINPYVEPFEALLFGVPAEGAEVVLEWAAFGPTGSTLVSEVTAVVLRQPAREGYLGTLEPAGTSYRLAERAEEARRRKERSPAGSSRTSGSSSGGGCGSGSSCGSSCSSCGGGCGGGD
;
A
#
# COMPACT_ATOMS: atom_id res chain seq x y z
N MET A 1 -12.06 30.80 -0.93
CA MET A 1 -11.49 30.08 0.24
C MET A 1 -12.58 29.39 1.06
N ASP A 2 -13.81 29.43 0.60
CA ASP A 2 -15.00 29.16 1.42
C ASP A 2 -15.38 27.67 1.54
N ASN A 3 -14.58 26.78 0.92
CA ASN A 3 -14.91 25.36 0.79
C ASN A 3 -14.01 24.43 1.62
N VAL A 4 -13.22 24.98 2.53
CA VAL A 4 -12.32 24.20 3.41
C VAL A 4 -13.00 23.98 4.74
N LYS A 5 -13.11 22.74 5.17
CA LYS A 5 -13.55 22.40 6.52
C LYS A 5 -12.39 22.53 7.49
N PHE A 6 -12.40 23.59 8.26
CA PHE A 6 -11.41 23.83 9.30
C PHE A 6 -11.74 23.05 10.56
N LEU A 7 -10.69 22.65 11.25
CA LEU A 7 -10.83 22.10 12.59
C LEU A 7 -11.30 23.19 13.55
N PRO A 8 -12.31 22.91 14.38
CA PRO A 8 -12.71 23.84 15.43
C PRO A 8 -11.58 24.01 16.45
N GLY A 9 -11.47 25.24 17.00
CA GLY A 9 -10.42 25.59 17.97
C GLY A 9 -10.20 24.58 19.10
N PRO A 10 -11.27 24.04 19.72
CA PRO A 10 -11.14 23.04 20.78
C PRO A 10 -10.50 21.70 20.34
N ALA A 11 -10.47 21.39 19.06
CA ALA A 11 -9.78 20.19 18.55
C ALA A 11 -8.27 20.39 18.43
N ILE A 12 -7.79 21.62 18.38
CA ILE A 12 -6.37 21.93 18.29
C ILE A 12 -5.76 21.77 19.69
N PRO A 13 -4.69 20.97 19.85
CA PRO A 13 -4.02 20.80 21.13
C PRO A 13 -3.54 22.14 21.71
N ALA A 14 -3.52 22.26 23.03
CA ALA A 14 -3.03 23.47 23.71
C ALA A 14 -1.55 23.80 23.36
N SER A 15 -0.77 22.79 23.01
CA SER A 15 0.60 22.96 22.49
C SER A 15 0.66 23.53 21.05
N GLY A 16 -0.49 23.73 20.42
CA GLY A 16 -0.61 24.07 19.01
C GLY A 16 -0.38 22.89 18.08
N ALA A 17 -0.37 23.17 16.77
CA ALA A 17 -0.02 22.23 15.73
C ALA A 17 0.83 22.94 14.68
N ALA A 18 1.99 22.39 14.35
CA ALA A 18 2.88 23.00 13.38
C ALA A 18 2.27 22.94 11.96
N VAL A 19 2.32 24.06 11.24
CA VAL A 19 1.92 24.12 9.84
C VAL A 19 3.09 23.67 8.97
N TRP A 20 2.83 22.97 7.91
CA TRP A 20 3.87 22.50 7.01
C TRP A 20 4.20 23.57 5.95
N PRO A 21 5.39 24.21 6.00
CA PRO A 21 5.78 25.16 4.99
C PRO A 21 5.92 24.50 3.62
N LEU A 22 5.48 25.15 2.55
CA LEU A 22 5.56 24.60 1.19
C LEU A 22 6.98 24.16 0.79
N PRO A 23 8.07 24.93 1.07
CA PRO A 23 9.42 24.49 0.74
C PRO A 23 9.83 23.20 1.43
N ASP A 24 9.40 22.99 2.68
CA ASP A 24 9.68 21.76 3.44
C ASP A 24 8.86 20.59 2.92
N ALA A 25 7.62 20.83 2.53
CA ALA A 25 6.75 19.86 1.88
C ALA A 25 7.35 19.37 0.56
N GLU A 26 7.91 20.28 -0.24
CA GLU A 26 8.58 19.94 -1.50
C GLU A 26 9.87 19.17 -1.24
N ARG A 27 10.68 19.56 -0.25
CA ARG A 27 11.89 18.80 0.17
C ARG A 27 11.53 17.39 0.65
N TRP A 28 10.46 17.28 1.43
CA TRP A 28 9.97 15.97 1.90
C TRP A 28 9.51 15.11 0.72
N ARG A 29 8.80 15.71 -0.24
CA ARG A 29 8.36 15.03 -1.45
C ARG A 29 9.52 14.62 -2.35
N ALA A 30 10.55 15.44 -2.47
CA ALA A 30 11.76 15.12 -3.23
C ALA A 30 12.54 13.94 -2.61
N ALA A 31 12.40 13.70 -1.30
CA ALA A 31 12.98 12.55 -0.62
C ALA A 31 12.21 11.23 -0.88
N ARG A 32 11.67 11.05 -2.10
CA ARG A 32 10.96 9.84 -2.53
C ARG A 32 11.89 8.84 -3.18
N LEU A 33 11.47 7.59 -3.12
CA LEU A 33 12.15 6.51 -3.84
C LEU A 33 11.98 6.67 -5.35
N PRO A 34 13.03 6.50 -6.17
CA PRO A 34 12.92 6.48 -7.62
C PRO A 34 11.92 5.42 -8.10
N ALA A 35 11.20 5.71 -9.19
CA ALA A 35 10.12 4.85 -9.70
C ALA A 35 10.60 3.43 -10.03
N VAL A 36 11.85 3.27 -10.49
CA VAL A 36 12.48 1.97 -10.79
C VAL A 36 12.47 1.05 -9.55
N PHE A 37 12.65 1.61 -8.37
CA PHE A 37 12.65 0.86 -7.10
C PHE A 37 11.29 0.88 -6.39
N ALA A 38 10.22 1.32 -7.05
CA ALA A 38 8.89 1.35 -6.44
C ALA A 38 8.46 -0.06 -6.00
N PRO A 39 8.04 -0.25 -4.72
CA PRO A 39 7.94 -1.59 -4.13
C PRO A 39 6.86 -2.48 -4.76
N VAL A 40 5.79 -1.89 -5.30
CA VAL A 40 4.69 -2.67 -5.89
C VAL A 40 5.08 -3.20 -7.28
N PRO A 41 5.46 -2.35 -8.27
CA PRO A 41 5.87 -2.86 -9.58
C PRO A 41 7.12 -3.75 -9.47
N ALA A 42 8.11 -3.38 -8.64
CA ALA A 42 9.30 -4.19 -8.45
C ALA A 42 8.97 -5.61 -7.92
N CYS A 43 8.05 -5.74 -6.96
CA CYS A 43 7.63 -7.05 -6.47
C CYS A 43 7.03 -7.92 -7.60
N TRP A 44 6.17 -7.33 -8.44
CA TRP A 44 5.54 -8.04 -9.56
C TRP A 44 6.53 -8.41 -10.69
N THR A 45 7.62 -7.69 -10.83
CA THR A 45 8.70 -8.05 -11.80
C THR A 45 9.69 -9.04 -11.21
N LEU A 46 10.03 -8.91 -9.92
CA LEU A 46 10.95 -9.83 -9.26
C LEU A 46 10.38 -11.25 -9.13
N LEU A 47 9.06 -11.39 -8.92
CA LEU A 47 8.44 -12.69 -8.70
C LEU A 47 8.60 -13.65 -9.91
N PRO A 48 8.24 -13.28 -11.14
CA PRO A 48 8.49 -14.15 -12.31
C PRO A 48 9.99 -14.31 -12.60
N LEU A 49 10.84 -13.32 -12.31
CA LEU A 49 12.28 -13.46 -12.46
C LEU A 49 12.87 -14.49 -11.49
N VAL A 50 12.47 -14.49 -10.23
CA VAL A 50 12.87 -15.51 -9.26
C VAL A 50 12.42 -16.89 -9.71
N LEU A 51 11.18 -17.03 -10.18
CA LEU A 51 10.68 -18.30 -10.71
C LEU A 51 11.51 -18.76 -11.93
N ALA A 52 11.77 -17.88 -12.89
CA ALA A 52 12.57 -18.21 -14.07
C ALA A 52 14.00 -18.65 -13.72
N VAL A 53 14.65 -17.92 -12.79
CA VAL A 53 15.99 -18.27 -12.31
C VAL A 53 15.97 -19.61 -11.56
N SER A 54 14.95 -19.87 -10.74
CA SER A 54 14.81 -21.15 -10.01
C SER A 54 14.62 -22.32 -11.00
N VAL A 55 13.84 -22.14 -12.07
CA VAL A 55 13.67 -23.17 -13.11
C VAL A 55 15.00 -23.37 -13.87
N LEU A 56 15.72 -22.32 -14.19
CA LEU A 56 17.02 -22.40 -14.85
C LEU A 56 18.03 -23.16 -13.99
N LEU A 57 18.13 -22.86 -12.72
CA LEU A 57 19.01 -23.56 -11.77
C LEU A 57 18.60 -25.01 -11.59
N ALA A 58 17.31 -25.31 -11.48
CA ALA A 58 16.81 -26.69 -11.41
C ALA A 58 17.13 -27.48 -12.70
N TRP A 59 17.05 -26.85 -13.86
CA TRP A 59 17.37 -27.50 -15.12
C TRP A 59 18.89 -27.71 -15.32
N ALA A 60 19.71 -26.85 -14.75
CA ALA A 60 21.17 -26.94 -14.80
C ALA A 60 21.70 -28.10 -13.91
N GLN A 61 20.93 -28.56 -12.92
CA GLN A 61 21.34 -29.68 -12.08
C GLN A 61 21.35 -30.98 -12.89
N PRO A 62 22.48 -31.72 -12.94
CA PRO A 62 22.52 -32.99 -13.64
C PRO A 62 21.53 -33.95 -12.97
N ALA A 63 20.69 -34.60 -13.80
CA ALA A 63 19.67 -35.57 -13.40
C ALA A 63 20.25 -36.85 -12.75
N GLN A 64 21.45 -36.83 -12.22
CA GLN A 64 22.25 -38.01 -11.88
C GLN A 64 22.47 -38.29 -10.42
N THR A 65 21.81 -37.58 -9.55
CA THR A 65 21.86 -38.10 -8.19
C THR A 65 20.58 -38.91 -7.93
N PRO A 66 20.67 -40.22 -7.79
CA PRO A 66 19.61 -41.01 -7.13
C PRO A 66 19.62 -40.58 -5.66
N SER A 67 19.52 -39.32 -5.48
CA SER A 67 20.03 -38.72 -4.31
C SER A 67 18.89 -38.23 -3.53
N GLY A 68 18.96 -38.56 -2.34
CA GLY A 68 18.29 -37.93 -1.26
C GLY A 68 18.29 -36.40 -1.37
N THR A 69 17.53 -35.79 -0.54
CA THR A 69 17.27 -34.37 -0.47
C THR A 69 18.56 -33.58 -0.25
N VAL A 70 18.77 -32.54 -1.06
CA VAL A 70 19.88 -31.59 -0.85
C VAL A 70 19.42 -30.55 0.19
N TRP A 71 20.06 -30.54 1.34
CA TRP A 71 19.77 -29.59 2.43
C TRP A 71 20.59 -28.31 2.36
N ASP A 72 21.81 -28.38 1.81
CA ASP A 72 22.79 -27.29 1.86
C ASP A 72 22.34 -26.01 1.15
N GLY A 73 21.66 -26.13 0.00
CA GLY A 73 21.15 -24.97 -0.75
C GLY A 73 19.75 -24.50 -0.32
N TYR A 74 19.07 -25.22 0.55
CA TYR A 74 17.65 -24.96 0.84
C TYR A 74 17.43 -23.58 1.49
N ALA A 75 18.30 -23.16 2.40
CA ALA A 75 18.21 -21.86 3.03
C ALA A 75 18.33 -20.70 2.02
N GLY A 76 19.23 -20.82 1.06
CA GLY A 76 19.38 -19.88 -0.06
C GLY A 76 18.11 -19.80 -0.91
N THR A 77 17.51 -20.95 -1.21
CA THR A 77 16.25 -21.04 -1.95
C THR A 77 15.11 -20.33 -1.19
N VAL A 78 14.97 -20.58 0.12
CA VAL A 78 13.96 -19.89 0.95
C VAL A 78 14.18 -18.37 0.93
N LEU A 79 15.41 -17.91 1.11
CA LEU A 79 15.74 -16.48 1.08
C LEU A 79 15.40 -15.88 -0.28
N LEU A 80 15.77 -16.54 -1.38
CA LEU A 80 15.50 -16.08 -2.74
C LEU A 80 13.99 -15.89 -3.00
N PHE A 81 13.15 -16.85 -2.60
CA PHE A 81 11.70 -16.76 -2.74
C PHE A 81 11.07 -15.72 -1.80
N CYS A 82 11.69 -15.42 -0.66
CA CYS A 82 11.25 -14.37 0.23
C CYS A 82 11.58 -12.96 -0.29
N LEU A 83 12.64 -12.78 -1.10
CA LEU A 83 13.12 -11.46 -1.54
C LEU A 83 12.02 -10.57 -2.15
N PRO A 84 11.16 -11.01 -3.10
CA PRO A 84 10.13 -10.16 -3.69
C PRO A 84 9.14 -9.61 -2.66
N TRP A 85 8.69 -10.47 -1.75
CA TRP A 85 7.73 -10.14 -0.71
C TRP A 85 8.35 -9.27 0.38
N TRP A 86 9.58 -9.59 0.83
CA TRP A 86 10.28 -8.80 1.82
C TRP A 86 10.68 -7.44 1.26
N TYR A 87 11.07 -7.35 -0.01
CA TYR A 87 11.30 -6.08 -0.68
C TYR A 87 10.06 -5.18 -0.62
N ARG A 88 8.90 -5.73 -0.89
CA ARG A 88 7.64 -4.98 -0.85
C ARG A 88 7.26 -4.56 0.56
N PHE A 89 7.34 -5.46 1.53
CA PHE A 89 6.72 -5.26 2.85
C PHE A 89 7.72 -5.04 3.99
N LEU A 90 8.91 -5.59 3.89
CA LEU A 90 9.93 -5.66 4.95
C LEU A 90 11.30 -5.24 4.43
N PRO A 91 11.48 -3.96 4.01
CA PRO A 91 12.74 -3.55 3.37
C PRO A 91 13.99 -3.76 4.25
N GLY A 92 13.84 -3.75 5.57
CA GLY A 92 14.94 -4.09 6.49
C GLY A 92 15.35 -5.56 6.40
N ALA A 93 14.39 -6.48 6.33
CA ALA A 93 14.68 -7.90 6.14
C ALA A 93 15.28 -8.18 4.77
N ALA A 94 14.74 -7.54 3.72
CA ALA A 94 15.28 -7.66 2.36
C ALA A 94 16.72 -7.13 2.25
N ALA A 95 17.05 -6.05 2.96
CA ALA A 95 18.42 -5.50 3.00
C ALA A 95 19.44 -6.44 3.66
N VAL A 96 18.97 -7.33 4.54
CA VAL A 96 19.84 -8.36 5.17
C VAL A 96 19.86 -9.63 4.33
N ALA A 97 18.72 -10.09 3.85
CA ALA A 97 18.61 -11.33 3.08
C ALA A 97 19.32 -11.26 1.73
N ALA A 98 19.24 -10.13 1.03
CA ALA A 98 19.83 -9.99 -0.29
C ALA A 98 21.36 -10.19 -0.31
N PRO A 99 22.17 -9.61 0.60
CA PRO A 99 23.60 -9.93 0.69
C PRO A 99 23.87 -11.39 0.98
N LEU A 100 23.07 -12.05 1.84
CA LEU A 100 23.23 -13.46 2.15
C LEU A 100 22.97 -14.34 0.94
N THR A 101 21.90 -14.07 0.19
CA THR A 101 21.59 -14.77 -1.06
C THR A 101 22.68 -14.52 -2.13
N CYS A 102 23.19 -13.30 -2.20
CA CYS A 102 24.30 -12.94 -3.09
C CYS A 102 25.58 -13.71 -2.72
N LEU A 103 25.92 -13.77 -1.44
CA LEU A 103 27.09 -14.49 -0.95
C LEU A 103 26.99 -15.99 -1.28
N GLN A 104 25.84 -16.60 -1.04
CA GLN A 104 25.61 -18.00 -1.40
C GLN A 104 25.85 -18.22 -2.90
N ALA A 105 25.23 -17.41 -3.77
CA ALA A 105 25.42 -17.54 -5.22
C ALA A 105 26.86 -17.31 -5.68
N VAL A 106 27.62 -16.44 -5.00
CA VAL A 106 29.07 -16.24 -5.27
C VAL A 106 29.88 -17.48 -4.88
N VAL A 107 29.57 -18.10 -3.75
CA VAL A 107 30.23 -19.33 -3.30
C VAL A 107 29.92 -20.47 -4.28
N ASP A 108 28.64 -20.64 -4.65
CA ASP A 108 28.22 -21.66 -5.61
C ASP A 108 28.93 -21.46 -6.95
N LEU A 109 28.99 -20.23 -7.48
CA LEU A 109 29.70 -19.87 -8.72
C LEU A 109 31.21 -20.17 -8.67
N ALA A 110 31.85 -20.03 -7.51
CA ALA A 110 33.28 -20.29 -7.35
C ALA A 110 33.63 -21.78 -7.39
N VAL A 111 32.67 -22.66 -7.03
CA VAL A 111 32.85 -24.10 -6.99
C VAL A 111 32.42 -24.77 -8.32
N LEU A 112 31.65 -24.08 -9.16
CA LEU A 112 31.13 -24.59 -10.41
C LEU A 112 32.22 -24.94 -11.44
N PRO A 113 32.11 -26.11 -12.11
CA PRO A 113 33.03 -26.49 -13.20
C PRO A 113 33.00 -25.47 -14.35
N PRO A 114 34.14 -25.30 -15.09
CA PRO A 114 34.21 -24.33 -16.17
C PRO A 114 33.22 -24.49 -17.33
N GLY A 115 32.66 -25.67 -17.50
CA GLY A 115 31.74 -26.00 -18.62
C GLY A 115 30.24 -25.81 -18.31
N ASP A 116 29.85 -25.58 -17.05
CA ASP A 116 28.44 -25.49 -16.68
C ASP A 116 27.88 -24.08 -16.86
N THR A 117 27.63 -23.74 -18.13
CA THR A 117 27.12 -22.44 -18.55
C THR A 117 25.72 -22.12 -17.96
N PRO A 118 24.73 -23.03 -17.97
CA PRO A 118 23.40 -22.73 -17.42
C PRO A 118 23.43 -22.40 -15.93
N ALA A 119 24.17 -23.15 -15.10
CA ALA A 119 24.31 -22.89 -13.68
C ALA A 119 24.96 -21.53 -13.43
N ARG A 120 26.05 -21.20 -14.16
CA ARG A 120 26.72 -19.89 -14.06
C ARG A 120 25.81 -18.73 -14.43
N VAL A 121 24.96 -18.86 -15.45
CA VAL A 121 23.98 -17.85 -15.81
C VAL A 121 22.93 -17.71 -14.71
N GLY A 122 22.50 -18.83 -14.11
CA GLY A 122 21.57 -18.85 -13.00
C GLY A 122 22.11 -18.09 -11.78
N ASP A 123 23.34 -18.42 -11.33
CA ASP A 123 23.97 -17.77 -10.19
C ASP A 123 24.26 -16.29 -10.46
N GLY A 124 24.69 -15.95 -11.68
CA GLY A 124 24.87 -14.57 -12.10
C GLY A 124 23.54 -13.78 -12.04
N ALA A 125 22.43 -14.40 -12.40
CA ALA A 125 21.12 -13.79 -12.27
C ALA A 125 20.69 -13.62 -10.80
N VAL A 126 20.97 -14.59 -9.93
CA VAL A 126 20.72 -14.47 -8.47
C VAL A 126 21.51 -13.30 -7.90
N ILE A 127 22.78 -13.16 -8.25
CA ILE A 127 23.64 -12.04 -7.83
C ILE A 127 23.04 -10.70 -8.29
N ALA A 128 22.63 -10.59 -9.56
CA ALA A 128 22.05 -9.37 -10.10
C ALA A 128 20.71 -9.00 -9.41
N LEU A 129 19.83 -9.99 -9.19
CA LEU A 129 18.56 -9.80 -8.47
C LEU A 129 18.81 -9.36 -7.03
N SER A 130 19.75 -10.01 -6.35
CA SER A 130 20.11 -9.69 -4.97
C SER A 130 20.68 -8.27 -4.84
N ALA A 131 21.57 -7.88 -5.77
CA ALA A 131 22.12 -6.53 -5.82
C ALA A 131 21.03 -5.46 -6.03
N TYR A 132 20.09 -5.71 -6.94
CA TYR A 132 18.95 -4.82 -7.16
C TYR A 132 18.07 -4.69 -5.90
N VAL A 133 17.71 -5.81 -5.27
CA VAL A 133 16.91 -5.83 -4.03
C VAL A 133 17.62 -5.12 -2.90
N PHE A 134 18.92 -5.35 -2.74
CA PHE A 134 19.74 -4.67 -1.72
C PHE A 134 19.76 -3.16 -1.93
N ALA A 135 20.14 -2.72 -3.14
CA ALA A 135 20.22 -1.30 -3.47
C ALA A 135 18.87 -0.59 -3.26
N GLY A 136 17.79 -1.17 -3.77
CA GLY A 136 16.44 -0.62 -3.61
C GLY A 136 15.98 -0.58 -2.15
N SER A 137 16.29 -1.61 -1.36
CA SER A 137 15.94 -1.67 0.07
C SER A 137 16.70 -0.61 0.87
N VAL A 138 18.00 -0.45 0.64
CA VAL A 138 18.83 0.57 1.31
C VAL A 138 18.38 1.97 0.94
N LEU A 139 18.15 2.25 -0.35
CA LEU A 139 17.62 3.54 -0.81
C LEU A 139 16.28 3.85 -0.16
N ARG A 140 15.37 2.87 -0.07
CA ARG A 140 14.06 3.04 0.56
C ARG A 140 14.19 3.38 2.05
N LEU A 141 15.07 2.71 2.77
CA LEU A 141 15.32 3.00 4.18
C LEU A 141 15.92 4.41 4.37
N ARG A 142 16.85 4.83 3.49
CA ARG A 142 17.41 6.18 3.49
C ARG A 142 16.36 7.25 3.19
N CYS A 143 15.50 7.03 2.18
CA CYS A 143 14.39 7.93 1.87
C CYS A 143 13.43 8.10 3.04
N ARG A 144 13.04 6.99 3.69
CA ARG A 144 12.19 7.02 4.89
C ARG A 144 12.82 7.78 6.06
N ARG A 145 14.11 7.56 6.28
CA ARG A 145 14.84 8.29 7.31
C ARG A 145 14.85 9.79 7.04
N ARG A 146 15.17 10.20 5.82
CA ARG A 146 15.17 11.61 5.41
C ARG A 146 13.79 12.25 5.50
N GLN A 147 12.74 11.55 5.08
CA GLN A 147 11.35 12.00 5.26
C GLN A 147 11.00 12.25 6.72
N ARG A 148 11.40 11.33 7.61
CA ARG A 148 11.20 11.49 9.07
C ARG A 148 11.95 12.67 9.64
N GLU A 149 13.21 12.87 9.24
CA GLU A 149 14.05 13.99 9.70
C GLU A 149 13.41 15.34 9.31
N ILE A 150 12.94 15.49 8.07
CA ILE A 150 12.25 16.71 7.60
C ILE A 150 10.95 16.91 8.38
N ALA A 151 10.13 15.88 8.52
CA ALA A 151 8.86 15.98 9.24
C ALA A 151 9.04 16.34 10.73
N LEU A 152 10.07 15.79 11.38
CA LEU A 152 10.41 16.13 12.77
C LEU A 152 10.93 17.57 12.88
N ALA A 153 11.72 18.04 11.93
CA ALA A 153 12.21 19.41 11.90
C ALA A 153 11.04 20.40 11.75
N VAL A 154 10.06 20.08 10.90
CA VAL A 154 8.84 20.89 10.73
C VAL A 154 7.97 20.89 11.97
N ALA A 155 7.78 19.73 12.59
CA ALA A 155 7.01 19.63 13.83
C ALA A 155 7.65 20.40 15.00
N GLY A 156 8.96 20.60 14.94
CA GLY A 156 9.71 21.32 15.98
C GLY A 156 9.52 20.66 17.35
N GLY A 157 9.17 21.48 18.36
CA GLY A 157 8.86 21.01 19.72
C GLY A 157 7.38 20.67 19.95
N THR A 158 6.52 20.86 18.94
CA THR A 158 5.06 20.70 19.09
C THR A 158 4.71 19.23 19.23
N ARG A 159 4.23 18.84 20.41
CA ARG A 159 3.82 17.47 20.73
C ARG A 159 2.52 17.47 21.50
N ALA A 160 1.67 16.49 21.21
CA ALA A 160 0.44 16.27 21.97
C ALA A 160 0.19 14.78 22.15
N GLU A 161 -0.62 14.48 23.16
CA GLU A 161 -1.14 13.13 23.32
C GLU A 161 -2.12 12.81 22.19
N LEU A 162 -2.23 11.52 21.92
CA LEU A 162 -3.19 11.06 20.90
C LEU A 162 -4.62 11.42 21.36
N PRO A 163 -5.49 11.85 20.45
CA PRO A 163 -6.87 12.13 20.78
C PRO A 163 -7.55 10.87 21.34
N PRO A 164 -8.22 10.98 22.52
CA PRO A 164 -9.02 9.89 23.04
C PRO A 164 -10.35 9.81 22.28
N PRO A 165 -10.90 8.62 22.05
CA PRO A 165 -10.30 7.33 22.24
C PRO A 165 -9.88 6.70 20.92
N LEU A 166 -8.63 6.33 20.80
CA LEU A 166 -8.28 5.36 19.77
C LEU A 166 -8.86 4.01 20.17
N PRO A 167 -9.61 3.33 19.32
CA PRO A 167 -10.27 2.08 19.67
C PRO A 167 -9.30 1.05 20.21
N ALA A 168 -9.76 0.26 21.16
CA ALA A 168 -9.02 -0.85 21.76
C ALA A 168 -8.37 -1.80 20.72
N PRO A 169 -8.97 -2.06 19.54
CA PRO A 169 -8.35 -2.84 18.48
C PRO A 169 -7.03 -2.30 17.96
N HIS A 170 -6.81 -0.96 17.99
CA HIS A 170 -5.55 -0.38 17.51
C HIS A 170 -4.34 -0.85 18.32
N ARG A 171 -4.46 -1.01 19.65
CA ARG A 171 -3.37 -1.56 20.50
C ARG A 171 -3.02 -3.01 20.16
N ARG A 172 -3.97 -3.76 19.59
CA ARG A 172 -3.81 -5.16 19.17
C ARG A 172 -3.45 -5.30 17.69
N ARG A 173 -3.21 -4.18 16.99
CA ARG A 173 -2.86 -4.18 15.57
C ARG A 173 -1.67 -5.10 15.30
N GLY A 174 -1.75 -5.87 14.23
CA GLY A 174 -0.74 -6.84 13.83
C GLY A 174 -0.76 -8.19 14.56
N LEU A 175 -1.50 -8.33 15.68
CA LEU A 175 -1.49 -9.58 16.46
C LEU A 175 -1.99 -10.78 15.66
N ARG A 176 -3.08 -10.62 14.91
CA ARG A 176 -3.61 -11.70 14.04
C ARG A 176 -2.60 -12.14 13.00
N ARG A 177 -1.87 -11.18 12.39
CA ARG A 177 -0.80 -11.48 11.42
C ARG A 177 0.39 -12.17 12.07
N ILE A 178 0.76 -11.78 13.29
CA ILE A 178 1.81 -12.46 14.06
C ILE A 178 1.39 -13.91 14.32
N LEU A 179 0.20 -14.13 14.86
CA LEU A 179 -0.28 -15.47 15.17
C LEU A 179 -0.35 -16.37 13.91
N ALA A 180 -0.96 -15.88 12.83
CA ALA A 180 -1.02 -16.61 11.57
C ALA A 180 0.37 -16.88 10.99
N GLY A 181 1.25 -15.86 10.96
CA GLY A 181 2.62 -16.01 10.49
C GLY A 181 3.43 -16.98 11.32
N SER A 182 3.30 -16.93 12.66
CA SER A 182 3.95 -17.90 13.57
C SER A 182 3.45 -19.31 13.35
N ALA A 183 2.14 -19.52 13.19
CA ALA A 183 1.57 -20.84 12.93
C ALA A 183 2.11 -21.45 11.60
N LEU A 184 2.18 -20.63 10.54
CA LEU A 184 2.75 -21.08 9.25
C LEU A 184 4.26 -21.40 9.37
N CYS A 185 5.03 -20.57 10.06
CA CYS A 185 6.46 -20.80 10.25
C CYS A 185 6.71 -22.04 11.13
N LEU A 186 5.91 -22.27 12.18
CA LEU A 186 6.01 -23.46 13.02
C LEU A 186 5.62 -24.72 12.26
N GLY A 187 4.56 -24.68 11.44
CA GLY A 187 4.18 -25.78 10.55
C GLY A 187 5.28 -26.13 9.56
N ALA A 188 5.91 -25.12 8.95
CA ALA A 188 7.05 -25.33 8.08
C ALA A 188 8.26 -25.92 8.80
N ALA A 189 8.57 -25.43 10.00
CA ALA A 189 9.66 -25.97 10.82
C ALA A 189 9.41 -27.43 11.21
N ALA A 190 8.17 -27.79 11.55
CA ALA A 190 7.80 -29.17 11.85
C ALA A 190 7.95 -30.08 10.62
N LEU A 191 7.55 -29.64 9.42
CA LEU A 191 7.75 -30.38 8.18
C LEU A 191 9.23 -30.62 7.86
N LEU A 192 10.06 -29.56 8.02
CA LEU A 192 11.50 -29.68 7.79
C LEU A 192 12.17 -30.59 8.82
N ALA A 193 11.79 -30.47 10.10
CA ALA A 193 12.31 -31.34 11.15
C ALA A 193 11.93 -32.81 10.90
N TRP A 194 10.69 -33.05 10.46
CA TRP A 194 10.25 -34.41 10.09
C TRP A 194 11.02 -34.92 8.88
N GLY A 195 11.16 -34.13 7.80
CA GLY A 195 11.93 -34.53 6.62
C GLY A 195 13.38 -34.84 6.95
N LEU A 196 14.03 -34.00 7.76
CA LEU A 196 15.40 -34.20 8.20
C LEU A 196 15.55 -35.46 9.09
N ALA A 197 14.64 -35.68 10.01
CA ALA A 197 14.65 -36.87 10.89
C ALA A 197 14.46 -38.18 10.08
N ALA A 198 13.59 -38.12 9.07
CA ALA A 198 13.37 -39.28 8.19
C ALA A 198 14.59 -39.56 7.30
N ASP A 199 15.26 -38.52 6.80
CA ASP A 199 16.48 -38.61 6.01
C ASP A 199 17.64 -39.20 6.85
N LEU A 200 17.85 -38.67 8.06
CA LEU A 200 18.82 -39.21 9.01
C LEU A 200 18.55 -40.65 9.45
N ALA A 201 17.25 -41.04 9.55
CA ALA A 201 16.85 -42.40 9.90
C ALA A 201 17.07 -43.36 8.74
N ALA A 202 16.93 -42.94 7.50
CA ALA A 202 17.18 -43.74 6.31
C ALA A 202 18.68 -44.06 6.12
N GLY A 203 19.57 -43.19 6.61
CA GLY A 203 21.02 -43.37 6.55
C GLY A 203 21.54 -43.51 5.11
N ASP A 204 22.76 -43.96 4.96
CA ASP A 204 23.43 -44.19 3.66
C ASP A 204 22.97 -45.46 2.94
N GLY A 205 21.73 -45.89 3.21
CA GLY A 205 21.16 -47.11 2.63
C GLY A 205 20.94 -47.03 1.11
N SER A 206 20.61 -48.17 0.50
CA SER A 206 20.36 -48.29 -0.95
C SER A 206 19.16 -47.45 -1.45
N HIS A 207 18.34 -46.94 -0.55
CA HIS A 207 17.19 -46.09 -0.85
C HIS A 207 17.24 -44.82 0.00
N PRO A 208 17.92 -43.76 -0.44
CA PRO A 208 17.94 -42.48 0.26
C PRO A 208 16.52 -41.92 0.34
N TYR A 209 16.17 -41.33 1.48
CA TYR A 209 14.89 -40.66 1.68
C TYR A 209 14.81 -39.39 0.83
N ASP A 210 13.68 -39.23 0.10
CA ASP A 210 13.41 -38.01 -0.64
C ASP A 210 12.49 -37.09 0.16
N ALA A 211 13.05 -36.05 0.75
CA ALA A 211 12.34 -35.01 1.48
C ALA A 211 11.93 -33.80 0.60
N PHE A 212 12.02 -33.90 -0.73
CA PHE A 212 11.68 -32.81 -1.64
C PHE A 212 10.27 -32.27 -1.42
N GLY A 213 9.28 -33.17 -1.19
CA GLY A 213 7.91 -32.78 -0.89
C GLY A 213 7.81 -31.94 0.38
N GLN A 214 8.49 -32.31 1.47
CA GLN A 214 8.51 -31.57 2.72
C GLN A 214 9.19 -30.20 2.55
N GLN A 215 10.31 -30.14 1.83
CA GLN A 215 10.98 -28.87 1.52
C GLN A 215 10.09 -27.97 0.70
N PHE A 216 9.41 -28.47 -0.32
CA PHE A 216 8.48 -27.69 -1.15
C PHE A 216 7.32 -27.11 -0.34
N PHE A 217 6.63 -27.95 0.45
CA PHE A 217 5.55 -27.46 1.30
C PHE A 217 6.03 -26.51 2.38
N ALA A 218 7.19 -26.77 2.97
CA ALA A 218 7.78 -25.84 3.93
C ALA A 218 8.09 -24.47 3.28
N LEU A 219 8.60 -24.43 2.06
CA LEU A 219 8.83 -23.18 1.31
C LEU A 219 7.52 -22.42 1.10
N VAL A 220 6.45 -23.12 0.66
CA VAL A 220 5.11 -22.53 0.46
C VAL A 220 4.54 -21.95 1.76
N LEU A 221 4.88 -22.50 2.92
CA LEU A 221 4.45 -21.97 4.22
C LEU A 221 5.39 -20.87 4.74
N LEU A 222 6.72 -20.99 4.56
CA LEU A 222 7.71 -20.04 5.07
C LEU A 222 7.61 -18.65 4.43
N VAL A 223 7.39 -18.59 3.11
CA VAL A 223 7.33 -17.31 2.40
C VAL A 223 6.18 -16.43 2.89
N PRO A 224 4.89 -16.87 2.89
CA PRO A 224 3.81 -16.09 3.47
C PRO A 224 3.93 -16.00 5.01
N GLY A 225 4.36 -17.05 5.69
CA GLY A 225 4.51 -17.07 7.14
C GLY A 225 5.46 -16.00 7.65
N SER A 226 6.69 -15.96 7.14
CA SER A 226 7.70 -14.97 7.51
C SER A 226 7.26 -13.54 7.13
N THR A 227 6.62 -13.38 5.98
CA THR A 227 6.08 -12.08 5.54
C THR A 227 4.98 -11.58 6.46
N LEU A 228 4.00 -12.43 6.82
CA LEU A 228 2.93 -12.09 7.76
C LEU A 228 3.48 -11.77 9.15
N LEU A 229 4.39 -12.60 9.64
CA LEU A 229 5.04 -12.39 10.93
C LEU A 229 5.76 -11.04 10.99
N GLY A 230 6.58 -10.74 9.99
CA GLY A 230 7.32 -9.49 9.90
C GLY A 230 6.39 -8.26 9.76
N ARG A 231 5.34 -8.34 8.93
CA ARG A 231 4.33 -7.27 8.80
C ARG A 231 3.55 -7.08 10.09
N GLY A 232 3.19 -8.15 10.77
CA GLY A 232 2.52 -8.10 12.06
C GLY A 232 3.39 -7.44 13.13
N ALA A 233 4.67 -7.83 13.21
CA ALA A 233 5.63 -7.29 14.16
C ALA A 233 5.89 -5.78 13.91
N THR A 234 6.05 -5.38 12.66
CA THR A 234 6.26 -3.96 12.31
C THR A 234 5.02 -3.12 12.61
N ALA A 235 3.82 -3.59 12.26
CA ALA A 235 2.57 -2.91 12.59
C ALA A 235 2.36 -2.79 14.12
N ARG A 236 2.66 -3.83 14.88
CA ARG A 236 2.56 -3.81 16.34
C ARG A 236 3.55 -2.84 16.98
N ARG A 237 4.80 -2.79 16.47
CA ARG A 237 5.80 -1.83 16.94
C ARG A 237 5.37 -0.40 16.64
N ALA A 238 4.85 -0.14 15.44
CA ALA A 238 4.36 1.18 15.04
C ALA A 238 3.20 1.64 15.91
N ALA A 239 2.16 0.82 16.08
CA ALA A 239 1.03 1.12 16.94
C ALA A 239 1.47 1.38 18.40
N ARG A 240 2.36 0.54 18.94
CA ARG A 240 2.89 0.74 20.30
C ARG A 240 3.69 2.02 20.43
N SER A 241 4.47 2.41 19.41
CA SER A 241 5.26 3.65 19.45
C SER A 241 4.38 4.89 19.51
N LEU A 242 3.22 4.86 18.82
CA LEU A 242 2.25 5.95 18.88
C LEU A 242 1.65 6.13 20.28
N HIS A 243 1.45 5.04 21.03
CA HIS A 243 0.88 5.09 22.38
C HIS A 243 1.90 5.30 23.51
N ARG A 244 3.20 5.43 23.22
CA ARG A 244 4.23 5.53 24.26
C ARG A 244 4.44 6.93 24.84
N GLY A 245 3.77 7.94 24.31
CA GLY A 245 3.90 9.31 24.78
C GLY A 245 3.44 10.34 23.77
N PRO A 246 3.63 11.64 24.08
CA PRO A 246 3.21 12.72 23.20
C PRO A 246 3.85 12.59 21.82
N GLN A 247 3.03 12.66 20.78
CA GLN A 247 3.44 12.55 19.39
C GLN A 247 3.67 13.92 18.76
N PRO A 248 4.58 14.06 17.79
CA PRO A 248 4.66 15.26 16.97
C PRO A 248 3.32 15.51 16.28
N VAL A 249 2.86 16.77 16.27
CA VAL A 249 1.57 17.15 15.69
C VAL A 249 1.79 18.11 14.53
N LEU A 250 1.24 17.76 13.39
CA LEU A 250 1.27 18.56 12.17
C LEU A 250 -0.15 18.88 11.72
N ARG A 251 -0.37 20.12 11.31
CA ARG A 251 -1.60 20.56 10.66
C ARG A 251 -1.45 20.36 9.17
N ILE A 252 -2.37 19.62 8.57
CA ILE A 252 -2.30 19.17 7.17
C ILE A 252 -3.65 19.33 6.49
N GLY A 253 -3.65 19.23 5.16
CA GLY A 253 -4.88 19.09 4.37
C GLY A 253 -5.14 17.64 4.02
N LEU A 254 -6.42 17.25 4.00
CA LEU A 254 -6.90 15.98 3.48
C LEU A 254 -7.81 16.21 2.28
N ARG A 255 -7.64 15.41 1.23
CA ARG A 255 -8.54 15.38 0.07
C ARG A 255 -8.84 13.96 -0.33
N ASP A 256 -10.07 13.72 -0.74
CA ASP A 256 -10.45 12.45 -1.36
C ASP A 256 -10.13 12.48 -2.86
N SER A 257 -9.87 11.34 -3.46
CA SER A 257 -9.50 11.23 -4.87
C SER A 257 -10.72 11.17 -5.82
N GLY A 258 -11.92 11.58 -5.35
CA GLY A 258 -13.15 11.62 -6.14
C GLY A 258 -13.91 10.28 -6.22
N PRO A 259 -15.14 10.29 -6.77
CA PRO A 259 -16.09 9.17 -6.68
C PRO A 259 -15.69 7.90 -7.44
N VAL A 260 -14.71 7.98 -8.33
CA VAL A 260 -14.23 6.83 -9.13
C VAL A 260 -13.06 6.11 -8.47
N SER A 261 -12.54 6.64 -7.40
CA SER A 261 -11.34 6.11 -6.82
C SER A 261 -11.62 5.18 -5.65
N SER A 262 -10.90 4.19 -5.64
CA SER A 262 -10.60 3.12 -4.69
C SER A 262 -10.44 3.52 -3.19
N GLY A 263 -11.19 4.48 -2.65
CA GLY A 263 -11.11 4.90 -1.24
C GLY A 263 -9.72 5.41 -0.84
N ARG A 264 -9.02 6.12 -1.72
CA ARG A 264 -7.74 6.76 -1.40
C ARG A 264 -7.97 8.18 -0.96
N ARG A 265 -7.33 8.56 0.12
CA ARG A 265 -7.22 9.94 0.58
C ARG A 265 -5.78 10.42 0.49
N TRP A 266 -5.63 11.71 0.20
CA TRP A 266 -4.34 12.36 -0.01
C TRP A 266 -4.07 13.34 1.10
N LEU A 267 -2.83 13.29 1.61
CA LEU A 267 -2.31 14.31 2.52
C LEU A 267 -1.69 15.43 1.69
N LEU A 268 -2.08 16.67 2.00
CA LEU A 268 -1.51 17.89 1.44
C LEU A 268 -0.77 18.66 2.55
N PRO A 269 0.14 19.57 2.20
CA PRO A 269 0.83 20.41 3.19
C PRO A 269 -0.13 21.22 4.04
N ASP A 270 -1.18 21.75 3.42
CA ASP A 270 -2.28 22.48 4.07
C ASP A 270 -3.61 22.25 3.34
N ALA A 271 -4.70 22.65 3.95
CA ALA A 271 -6.03 22.49 3.39
C ALA A 271 -6.43 23.61 2.43
N THR A 272 -5.75 24.74 2.46
CA THR A 272 -6.13 25.98 1.74
C THR A 272 -5.46 26.13 0.40
N THR A 273 -4.24 25.61 0.24
CA THR A 273 -3.45 25.78 -0.98
C THR A 273 -3.99 24.90 -2.11
N THR A 274 -4.49 25.54 -3.16
CA THR A 274 -5.05 24.84 -4.33
C THR A 274 -3.98 24.26 -5.25
N THR A 275 -2.78 24.82 -5.24
CA THR A 275 -1.64 24.46 -6.11
C THR A 275 -0.68 23.48 -5.47
N ALA A 276 -0.82 23.21 -4.17
CA ALA A 276 0.05 22.27 -3.48
C ALA A 276 -0.13 20.87 -4.02
N ARG A 277 1.00 20.22 -4.33
CA ARG A 277 1.00 18.84 -4.74
C ARG A 277 0.85 17.92 -3.52
N PRO A 278 0.11 16.81 -3.64
CA PRO A 278 -0.04 15.87 -2.55
C PRO A 278 1.31 15.33 -2.06
N LEU A 279 1.41 15.16 -0.76
CA LEU A 279 2.58 14.58 -0.10
C LEU A 279 2.58 13.06 -0.26
N ILE A 280 1.53 12.42 0.25
CA ILE A 280 1.41 10.96 0.32
C ILE A 280 -0.06 10.58 0.39
N ALA A 281 -0.38 9.32 0.12
CA ALA A 281 -1.73 8.80 0.19
C ALA A 281 -1.88 7.74 1.28
N PHE A 282 -3.11 7.51 1.70
CA PHE A 282 -3.51 6.32 2.44
C PHE A 282 -4.81 5.77 1.86
N ARG A 283 -5.07 4.48 2.10
CA ARG A 283 -6.34 3.87 1.74
C ARG A 283 -7.26 3.90 2.95
N HIS A 284 -8.45 4.39 2.72
CA HIS A 284 -9.53 4.32 3.67
C HIS A 284 -10.27 3.00 3.47
N ARG A 285 -9.76 1.91 4.05
CA ARG A 285 -10.48 0.64 4.10
C ARG A 285 -11.07 0.46 5.49
N TYR A 286 -12.32 0.06 5.55
CA TYR A 286 -13.03 -0.22 6.80
C TYR A 286 -12.28 -1.19 7.74
N GLU A 287 -11.48 -2.09 7.21
CA GLU A 287 -10.70 -3.08 7.99
C GLU A 287 -9.44 -2.52 8.66
N ASP A 288 -8.85 -1.45 8.07
CA ASP A 288 -7.60 -0.85 8.56
C ASP A 288 -7.86 0.48 9.29
N VAL A 289 -9.08 0.96 9.25
CA VAL A 289 -9.50 2.24 9.80
C VAL A 289 -10.23 1.99 11.09
N VAL A 290 -9.65 2.54 12.10
CA VAL A 290 -10.26 2.58 13.39
C VAL A 290 -10.93 3.92 13.52
N PHE A 291 -12.25 3.93 13.42
CA PHE A 291 -13.06 5.13 13.60
C PHE A 291 -13.52 5.27 15.02
N GLU A 292 -13.44 6.48 15.50
CA GLU A 292 -14.31 6.94 16.57
C GLU A 292 -14.72 8.37 16.28
N ALA A 293 -16.01 8.61 16.34
CA ALA A 293 -16.57 9.92 16.15
C ALA A 293 -16.84 10.53 17.54
N ARG A 294 -16.25 11.68 17.77
CA ARG A 294 -16.45 12.48 18.97
C ARG A 294 -17.22 13.74 18.62
N THR A 295 -18.30 14.01 19.33
CA THR A 295 -19.02 15.28 19.18
C THR A 295 -18.12 16.43 19.61
N LEU A 296 -17.86 17.35 18.70
CA LEU A 296 -17.13 18.57 18.98
C LEU A 296 -18.08 19.57 19.63
N LEU A 297 -17.87 19.83 20.91
CA LEU A 297 -18.66 20.80 21.67
C LEU A 297 -18.30 22.22 21.24
N GLY A 298 -19.30 22.96 20.81
CA GLY A 298 -19.30 24.43 20.73
C GLY A 298 -19.41 25.06 19.35
N GLY A 299 -20.49 25.77 19.11
CA GLY A 299 -20.70 26.98 18.28
C GLY A 299 -20.28 26.99 16.80
N ALA A 300 -19.33 26.22 16.41
CA ALA A 300 -18.85 26.15 15.03
C ALA A 300 -19.77 25.36 14.09
N GLU A 301 -20.65 24.55 14.65
CA GLU A 301 -21.51 23.63 13.95
C GLU A 301 -22.56 24.31 13.08
N GLU A 302 -23.25 25.28 13.65
CA GLU A 302 -24.30 26.01 12.93
C GLU A 302 -23.71 26.90 11.83
N ARG A 303 -22.56 27.51 12.11
CA ARG A 303 -21.82 28.32 11.14
C ARG A 303 -21.29 27.49 9.99
N LEU A 304 -20.72 26.31 10.25
CA LEU A 304 -20.28 25.38 9.21
C LEU A 304 -21.45 24.82 8.39
N ARG A 305 -22.63 24.64 8.98
CA ARG A 305 -23.84 24.26 8.26
C ARG A 305 -24.33 25.34 7.32
N VAL A 306 -24.38 26.59 7.80
CA VAL A 306 -24.86 27.74 6.99
C VAL A 306 -23.87 28.04 5.87
N GLU A 307 -22.56 27.99 6.15
CA GLU A 307 -21.52 28.31 5.19
C GLU A 307 -21.22 27.16 4.20
N HIS A 308 -21.57 25.90 4.54
CA HIS A 308 -21.13 24.71 3.82
C HIS A 308 -22.22 23.67 3.54
N HIS A 309 -23.49 24.05 3.56
CA HIS A 309 -24.61 23.12 3.32
C HIS A 309 -24.58 22.49 1.91
N ASP A 310 -23.97 23.17 0.94
CA ASP A 310 -23.85 22.70 -0.43
C ASP A 310 -22.58 21.88 -0.71
N ILE A 311 -21.72 21.68 0.29
CA ILE A 311 -20.44 21.04 0.14
C ILE A 311 -20.61 19.54 0.33
N ASN A 312 -20.18 18.76 -0.66
CA ASN A 312 -20.15 17.30 -0.55
C ASN A 312 -19.16 16.90 0.58
N PRO A 313 -19.63 16.32 1.69
CA PRO A 313 -18.78 15.99 2.84
C PRO A 313 -17.68 14.96 2.53
N TYR A 314 -17.77 14.25 1.40
CA TYR A 314 -16.84 13.20 1.03
C TYR A 314 -15.70 13.67 0.10
N VAL A 315 -15.85 14.81 -0.55
CA VAL A 315 -14.91 15.28 -1.60
C VAL A 315 -14.14 16.53 -1.20
N GLU A 316 -14.59 17.21 -0.17
CA GLU A 316 -14.05 18.51 0.24
C GLU A 316 -12.67 18.39 0.89
N PRO A 317 -11.80 19.40 0.71
CA PRO A 317 -10.59 19.49 1.47
C PRO A 317 -10.91 19.67 2.95
N PHE A 318 -10.37 18.79 3.76
CA PHE A 318 -10.47 18.85 5.20
C PHE A 318 -9.14 19.35 5.76
N GLU A 319 -9.21 20.16 6.79
CA GLU A 319 -8.11 20.37 7.68
C GLU A 319 -8.03 19.23 8.67
N ALA A 320 -6.84 18.69 8.89
CA ALA A 320 -6.62 17.58 9.79
C ALA A 320 -5.39 17.79 10.66
N LEU A 321 -5.41 17.18 11.82
CA LEU A 321 -4.23 16.98 12.67
C LEU A 321 -3.63 15.61 12.36
N LEU A 322 -2.33 15.59 12.12
CA LEU A 322 -1.55 14.38 11.97
C LEU A 322 -0.70 14.19 13.21
N PHE A 323 -0.93 13.10 13.94
CA PHE A 323 -0.13 12.69 15.09
C PHE A 323 0.84 11.60 14.66
N GLY A 324 2.10 11.82 14.92
CA GLY A 324 3.21 10.95 14.52
C GLY A 324 4.08 11.56 13.42
N VAL A 325 5.01 10.77 12.91
CA VAL A 325 6.00 11.24 11.93
C VAL A 325 5.67 10.71 10.55
N PRO A 326 5.19 11.54 9.62
CA PRO A 326 4.84 11.08 8.28
C PRO A 326 6.09 10.67 7.49
N ALA A 327 6.06 9.42 7.01
CA ALA A 327 7.02 8.85 6.09
C ALA A 327 6.35 7.70 5.31
N GLU A 328 6.95 7.27 4.22
CA GLU A 328 6.44 6.11 3.48
C GLU A 328 6.42 4.86 4.38
N GLY A 329 5.25 4.23 4.50
CA GLY A 329 5.02 3.05 5.34
C GLY A 329 4.91 3.36 6.85
N ALA A 330 4.94 4.63 7.25
CA ALA A 330 4.68 5.01 8.64
C ALA A 330 3.21 4.87 8.98
N GLU A 331 2.93 4.47 10.20
CA GLU A 331 1.61 4.53 10.81
C GLU A 331 1.48 5.86 11.54
N VAL A 332 0.39 6.56 11.27
CA VAL A 332 0.05 7.85 11.87
C VAL A 332 -1.40 7.86 12.28
N VAL A 333 -1.76 8.75 13.19
CA VAL A 333 -3.15 9.01 13.55
C VAL A 333 -3.56 10.34 12.96
N LEU A 334 -4.74 10.36 12.35
CA LEU A 334 -5.35 11.54 11.77
C LEU A 334 -6.63 11.87 12.53
N GLU A 335 -6.84 13.15 12.78
CA GLU A 335 -8.08 13.69 13.34
C GLU A 335 -8.57 14.82 12.45
N TRP A 336 -9.82 14.77 12.02
CA TRP A 336 -10.44 15.80 11.19
C TRP A 336 -11.90 16.01 11.56
N ALA A 337 -12.43 17.18 11.24
CA ALA A 337 -13.84 17.45 11.39
C ALA A 337 -14.67 16.78 10.29
N ALA A 338 -15.73 16.10 10.66
CA ALA A 338 -16.66 15.44 9.74
C ALA A 338 -18.10 15.67 10.19
N PHE A 339 -19.05 15.48 9.28
CA PHE A 339 -20.45 15.46 9.65
C PHE A 339 -20.84 14.09 10.21
N GLY A 340 -21.56 14.10 11.30
CA GLY A 340 -22.12 12.87 11.86
C GLY A 340 -23.08 12.17 10.90
N PRO A 341 -23.44 10.91 11.18
CA PRO A 341 -24.28 10.09 10.28
C PRO A 341 -25.63 10.72 9.92
N THR A 342 -26.14 11.58 10.78
CA THR A 342 -27.41 12.31 10.59
C THR A 342 -27.25 13.59 9.75
N GLY A 343 -26.02 13.94 9.35
CA GLY A 343 -25.72 15.20 8.68
C GLY A 343 -25.93 16.46 9.53
N SER A 344 -26.29 16.26 10.81
CA SER A 344 -26.75 17.33 11.69
C SER A 344 -25.74 17.77 12.74
N THR A 345 -24.73 16.97 13.01
CA THR A 345 -23.71 17.25 14.04
C THR A 345 -22.31 17.22 13.47
N LEU A 346 -21.48 18.17 13.90
CA LEU A 346 -20.05 18.12 13.59
C LEU A 346 -19.37 17.19 14.59
N VAL A 347 -18.65 16.23 14.08
CA VAL A 347 -17.90 15.24 14.86
C VAL A 347 -16.42 15.32 14.51
N SER A 348 -15.58 14.91 15.43
CA SER A 348 -14.18 14.64 15.13
C SER A 348 -14.04 13.16 14.78
N GLU A 349 -13.58 12.87 13.58
CA GLU A 349 -13.18 11.52 13.21
C GLU A 349 -11.70 11.33 13.48
N VAL A 350 -11.39 10.25 14.20
CA VAL A 350 -10.02 9.86 14.51
C VAL A 350 -9.73 8.52 13.84
N THR A 351 -8.66 8.46 13.07
CA THR A 351 -8.28 7.24 12.37
C THR A 351 -6.78 6.99 12.41
N ALA A 352 -6.40 5.73 12.57
CA ALA A 352 -5.01 5.30 12.44
C ALA A 352 -4.80 4.70 11.04
N VAL A 353 -3.85 5.24 10.30
CA VAL A 353 -3.60 4.87 8.90
C VAL A 353 -2.13 4.61 8.63
N VAL A 354 -1.86 3.79 7.62
CA VAL A 354 -0.51 3.58 7.10
C VAL A 354 -0.33 4.39 5.82
N LEU A 355 0.65 5.27 5.82
CA LEU A 355 0.98 6.11 4.69
C LEU A 355 1.67 5.31 3.60
N ARG A 356 1.22 5.45 2.35
CA ARG A 356 1.80 4.73 1.20
C ARG A 356 2.08 5.67 0.04
N GLN A 357 3.27 5.53 -0.53
CA GLN A 357 3.59 6.24 -1.74
C GLN A 357 2.77 5.65 -2.91
N PRO A 358 2.09 6.49 -3.71
CA PRO A 358 1.35 6.01 -4.88
C PRO A 358 2.32 5.43 -5.92
N ALA A 359 1.90 4.35 -6.59
CA ALA A 359 2.71 3.64 -7.57
C ALA A 359 3.04 4.47 -8.82
N ARG A 360 2.21 5.48 -9.14
CA ARG A 360 2.37 6.36 -10.32
C ARG A 360 1.99 7.79 -9.98
N GLU A 361 2.82 8.75 -10.42
CA GLU A 361 2.51 10.20 -10.31
C GLU A 361 1.30 10.62 -11.15
N GLY A 362 0.98 9.91 -12.22
CA GLY A 362 -0.18 10.20 -13.07
C GLY A 362 -1.53 10.21 -12.33
N TYR A 363 -1.63 9.53 -11.19
CA TYR A 363 -2.80 9.66 -10.30
C TYR A 363 -2.83 10.98 -9.54
N LEU A 364 -1.73 11.70 -9.49
CA LEU A 364 -1.63 13.01 -8.84
C LEU A 364 -2.20 14.13 -9.73
N GLY A 365 -2.18 13.95 -11.04
CA GLY A 365 -2.73 14.90 -12.00
C GLY A 365 -4.26 14.97 -12.05
N THR A 366 -4.95 13.99 -11.45
CA THR A 366 -6.43 13.94 -11.39
C THR A 366 -7.00 14.54 -10.11
N LEU A 367 -6.16 15.05 -9.21
CA LEU A 367 -6.63 15.77 -8.03
C LEU A 367 -7.21 17.10 -8.47
N GLU A 368 -8.49 17.21 -8.33
CA GLU A 368 -9.17 18.47 -8.56
C GLU A 368 -8.73 19.51 -7.52
N PRO A 369 -8.56 20.77 -7.90
CA PRO A 369 -8.26 21.83 -6.95
C PRO A 369 -9.31 21.91 -5.84
N ALA A 370 -8.93 22.41 -4.67
CA ALA A 370 -9.88 22.68 -3.59
C ALA A 370 -11.05 23.53 -4.10
N GLY A 371 -12.27 23.13 -3.78
CA GLY A 371 -13.50 23.81 -4.22
C GLY A 371 -14.05 23.40 -5.58
N THR A 372 -13.50 22.38 -6.22
CA THR A 372 -14.04 21.87 -7.50
C THR A 372 -15.33 21.06 -7.34
N SER A 373 -15.63 20.54 -6.16
CA SER A 373 -16.92 19.86 -5.93
C SER A 373 -18.10 20.82 -6.10
N TYR A 374 -17.98 22.05 -5.64
CA TYR A 374 -18.96 23.12 -5.90
C TYR A 374 -19.10 23.37 -7.41
N ARG A 375 -17.97 23.49 -8.11
CA ARG A 375 -17.97 23.65 -9.58
C ARG A 375 -18.44 22.41 -10.32
N LEU A 376 -18.33 21.21 -9.74
CA LEU A 376 -18.90 19.99 -10.36
C LEU A 376 -20.43 20.00 -10.33
N ALA A 377 -21.03 20.42 -9.22
CA ALA A 377 -22.47 20.60 -9.13
C ALA A 377 -22.93 21.68 -10.11
N GLU A 378 -22.23 22.81 -10.18
CA GLU A 378 -22.48 23.91 -11.12
C GLU A 378 -22.30 23.45 -12.57
N ARG A 379 -21.23 22.74 -12.90
CA ARG A 379 -21.01 22.14 -14.24
C ARG A 379 -22.03 21.09 -14.59
N ALA A 380 -22.45 20.26 -13.62
CA ALA A 380 -23.51 19.27 -13.84
C ALA A 380 -24.85 19.96 -14.13
N GLU A 381 -25.13 21.04 -13.41
CA GLU A 381 -26.32 21.86 -13.63
C GLU A 381 -26.23 22.65 -14.94
N GLU A 382 -25.08 23.21 -15.29
CA GLU A 382 -24.86 23.83 -16.60
C GLU A 382 -24.98 22.82 -17.74
N ALA A 383 -24.42 21.61 -17.58
CA ALA A 383 -24.56 20.54 -18.56
C ALA A 383 -26.02 20.11 -18.72
N ARG A 384 -26.79 20.07 -17.62
CA ARG A 384 -28.21 19.81 -17.63
C ARG A 384 -28.99 20.92 -18.32
N ARG A 385 -28.73 22.18 -17.96
CA ARG A 385 -29.31 23.37 -18.62
C ARG A 385 -28.94 23.45 -20.10
N ARG A 386 -27.73 23.03 -20.48
CA ARG A 386 -27.30 22.96 -21.88
C ARG A 386 -28.00 21.85 -22.64
N LYS A 387 -28.27 20.72 -22.01
CA LYS A 387 -29.09 19.63 -22.57
C LYS A 387 -30.52 20.02 -22.72
N GLU A 388 -31.09 20.77 -21.77
CA GLU A 388 -32.45 21.31 -21.82
C GLU A 388 -32.61 22.44 -22.87
N ARG A 389 -31.55 23.23 -23.10
CA ARG A 389 -31.50 24.30 -24.12
C ARG A 389 -31.14 23.80 -25.51
N SER A 390 -30.62 22.60 -25.65
CA SER A 390 -30.45 22.00 -26.97
C SER A 390 -31.85 21.75 -27.55
N PRO A 391 -32.27 22.47 -28.59
CA PRO A 391 -33.62 22.30 -29.13
C PRO A 391 -33.78 20.84 -29.53
N ALA A 392 -34.78 20.21 -28.95
CA ALA A 392 -35.23 18.88 -29.35
C ALA A 392 -35.57 18.95 -30.82
N GLY A 393 -34.73 18.40 -31.60
CA GLY A 393 -35.11 18.01 -32.95
C GLY A 393 -35.04 19.09 -33.96
N SER A 394 -34.44 19.09 -34.86
CA SER A 394 -34.95 19.11 -36.21
C SER A 394 -35.26 17.64 -36.54
N SER A 395 -36.44 17.20 -36.22
CA SER A 395 -37.08 16.13 -36.98
C SER A 395 -37.14 16.59 -38.43
N ARG A 396 -36.09 16.29 -39.18
CA ARG A 396 -36.15 16.37 -40.64
C ARG A 396 -37.22 15.37 -41.05
N THR A 397 -38.41 15.90 -41.27
CA THR A 397 -39.39 15.35 -42.18
C THR A 397 -38.72 15.22 -43.53
N SER A 398 -38.11 14.07 -43.80
CA SER A 398 -37.78 13.64 -45.13
C SER A 398 -39.02 12.99 -45.70
N GLY A 399 -39.59 13.70 -46.72
CA GLY A 399 -40.71 13.24 -47.49
C GLY A 399 -40.51 11.87 -48.09
N SER A 400 -41.61 11.17 -48.18
CA SER A 400 -41.87 9.93 -48.86
C SER A 400 -41.37 9.93 -50.30
N SER A 401 -40.54 8.96 -50.62
CA SER A 401 -40.58 8.36 -51.96
C SER A 401 -40.47 6.83 -51.82
N SER A 402 -41.48 6.23 -52.33
CA SER A 402 -41.75 4.81 -52.50
C SER A 402 -40.59 4.07 -53.21
N GLY A 403 -40.24 2.91 -52.71
CA GLY A 403 -39.35 1.97 -53.40
C GLY A 403 -39.14 0.71 -52.59
N GLY A 404 -39.76 -0.37 -52.99
CA GLY A 404 -39.81 -1.64 -52.36
C GLY A 404 -38.47 -2.35 -52.24
N GLY A 405 -38.39 -3.28 -51.31
CA GLY A 405 -37.30 -4.21 -51.19
C GLY A 405 -37.41 -5.00 -49.91
N CYS A 406 -37.97 -6.20 -50.04
CA CYS A 406 -37.95 -7.24 -49.00
C CYS A 406 -36.51 -7.64 -48.65
N GLY A 407 -36.20 -7.76 -47.37
CA GLY A 407 -34.94 -8.31 -46.91
C GLY A 407 -35.00 -8.67 -45.43
N SER A 408 -35.22 -9.93 -45.21
CA SER A 408 -35.25 -10.69 -43.99
C SER A 408 -34.13 -10.42 -42.99
N GLY A 409 -34.46 -10.38 -41.70
CA GLY A 409 -33.83 -11.19 -40.67
C GLY A 409 -32.59 -10.65 -39.99
N SER A 410 -32.68 -10.37 -38.77
CA SER A 410 -31.90 -10.91 -37.69
C SER A 410 -31.93 -9.99 -36.47
N SER A 411 -32.71 -10.36 -35.52
CA SER A 411 -32.70 -9.87 -34.16
C SER A 411 -31.41 -10.28 -33.46
N CYS A 412 -30.54 -9.36 -33.19
CA CYS A 412 -29.43 -9.59 -32.22
C CYS A 412 -29.84 -9.02 -30.87
N GLY A 413 -30.25 -9.90 -30.01
CA GLY A 413 -30.45 -9.63 -28.60
C GLY A 413 -29.08 -9.42 -27.96
N SER A 414 -28.85 -8.19 -27.49
CA SER A 414 -27.69 -7.88 -26.66
C SER A 414 -28.01 -8.20 -25.23
N SER A 415 -27.69 -9.42 -24.82
CA SER A 415 -27.60 -9.81 -23.43
C SER A 415 -26.27 -9.29 -22.86
N CYS A 416 -26.34 -8.23 -22.09
CA CYS A 416 -25.24 -7.79 -21.25
C CYS A 416 -25.08 -8.77 -20.09
N SER A 417 -24.22 -9.74 -20.24
CA SER A 417 -23.72 -10.56 -19.15
C SER A 417 -22.76 -9.74 -18.30
N SER A 418 -23.17 -9.52 -17.06
CA SER A 418 -22.37 -8.98 -15.99
C SER A 418 -21.14 -9.87 -15.76
N CYS A 419 -19.98 -9.40 -16.19
CA CYS A 419 -18.71 -9.99 -15.76
C CYS A 419 -18.40 -9.56 -14.34
N GLY A 420 -18.77 -10.41 -13.39
CA GLY A 420 -18.27 -10.39 -12.03
C GLY A 420 -16.83 -10.87 -12.02
N GLY A 421 -15.89 -9.94 -12.17
CA GLY A 421 -14.47 -10.18 -11.98
C GLY A 421 -14.07 -9.85 -10.55
N GLY A 422 -14.15 -10.84 -9.65
CA GLY A 422 -13.58 -10.75 -8.33
C GLY A 422 -12.06 -10.77 -8.39
N CYS A 423 -11.43 -9.60 -8.41
CA CYS A 423 -10.00 -9.49 -8.15
C CYS A 423 -9.78 -9.37 -6.64
N GLY A 424 -9.57 -10.50 -5.99
CA GLY A 424 -9.01 -10.60 -4.67
C GLY A 424 -7.58 -10.09 -4.68
N GLY A 425 -7.40 -8.81 -4.40
CA GLY A 425 -6.11 -8.20 -4.16
C GLY A 425 -5.89 -8.07 -2.67
N GLY A 426 -5.27 -9.06 -2.06
CA GLY A 426 -4.73 -8.91 -0.72
C GLY A 426 -3.58 -7.93 -0.72
N ASP A 427 -3.66 -6.94 0.12
CA ASP A 427 -2.56 -6.07 0.54
C ASP A 427 -2.03 -6.46 1.90
#